data_682276cf9ec70fb6564af17c32ce143d
#
_entry.id   682276cf9ec70fb6564af17c32ce143d
#
_cell.length_a   1.000
_cell.length_b   1.000
_cell.length_c   1.000
_cell.angle_alpha   90.00
_cell.angle_beta   90.00
_cell.angle_gamma   90.00
#
_symmetry.space_group_name_H-M   'P 1'
#
loop_
_entity.id
_entity.type
_entity.pdbx_description
1 polymer ?
#
loop_
_entity_poly.entity_id
_entity_poly.type
_entity_poly.pdbx_seq_one_letter_code
_entity_poly.pdbx_strand_id
1 'polypeptide(L)'
;MCRKPESSGRSAAYHERCVKPCILVFASWLLMACCLSAAHADSDMPGREDTICGAIKERFVFWMWSRMAPMPNPARALGRKGVEAVSFTTGDQKVLSGYKFAAHDQSGKPVEPKGYVLMALGNAMIADQMIGELSRYAAAGYDAYIYDYRGYGLSEGKRRINAIIEDYREIVSDLNSKYQRKMLYGVSLGGMVMMNVIGSGVEFDAAVIDSAPSRLSTYGCPSRIDPVNHLTEAVAPKILFITGKRDQVLGPKDTRELREKGAALGAPTIDGEYFAHPYMDESYEVQLRRARLVENHLLNRTRVQDN
;
A
#
# COMPACT_ATOMS: atom_id res chain seq x y z
N MET A 1 36.53 -59.13 30.61
CA MET A 1 36.79 -59.88 31.88
C MET A 1 36.17 -59.08 33.01
N CYS A 2 34.96 -59.37 33.36
CA CYS A 2 34.29 -58.80 34.55
C CYS A 2 34.14 -59.92 35.57
N ARG A 3 34.83 -59.75 36.72
CA ARG A 3 34.66 -60.59 37.86
C ARG A 3 33.32 -60.36 38.55
N LYS A 4 32.63 -61.44 38.90
CA LYS A 4 31.50 -61.43 39.82
C LYS A 4 31.99 -61.24 41.23
N PRO A 5 31.37 -60.49 42.11
CA PRO A 5 31.42 -60.71 43.56
C PRO A 5 30.10 -61.40 44.00
N GLU A 6 30.28 -62.25 44.97
CA GLU A 6 29.26 -63.07 45.64
C GLU A 6 28.30 -62.23 46.51
N SER A 7 27.15 -62.88 46.70
CA SER A 7 26.02 -62.63 47.54
C SER A 7 26.18 -61.81 48.83
N SER A 8 25.37 -60.78 49.05
CA SER A 8 24.46 -60.67 50.22
C SER A 8 23.61 -59.40 50.10
N GLY A 9 22.31 -59.60 50.13
CA GLY A 9 21.21 -58.76 50.59
C GLY A 9 21.29 -57.27 50.38
N ARG A 10 20.45 -56.82 49.41
CA ARG A 10 19.53 -55.70 49.52
C ARG A 10 18.84 -55.45 48.16
N SER A 11 17.68 -56.02 48.04
CA SER A 11 16.74 -55.82 46.99
C SER A 11 15.93 -54.52 47.23
N ALA A 12 16.49 -53.37 46.99
CA ALA A 12 15.70 -52.14 46.94
C ALA A 12 16.31 -50.98 46.14
N ALA A 13 17.57 -51.10 45.76
CA ALA A 13 18.30 -49.96 45.11
C ALA A 13 18.38 -50.07 43.59
N TYR A 14 17.88 -51.11 42.95
CA TYR A 14 18.06 -51.37 41.53
C TYR A 14 16.89 -50.87 40.67
N HIS A 15 15.73 -50.54 41.28
CA HIS A 15 14.56 -50.07 40.52
C HIS A 15 14.53 -48.56 40.30
N GLU A 16 15.21 -47.75 41.12
CA GLU A 16 15.14 -46.27 40.96
C GLU A 16 16.13 -45.71 39.93
N ARG A 17 17.16 -46.46 39.54
CA ARG A 17 18.16 -45.93 38.57
C ARG A 17 17.82 -46.16 37.09
N CYS A 18 16.90 -47.06 36.79
CA CYS A 18 16.52 -47.30 35.38
C CYS A 18 15.36 -46.41 34.88
N VAL A 19 14.60 -45.79 35.79
CA VAL A 19 13.44 -44.96 35.38
C VAL A 19 13.83 -43.52 35.06
N LYS A 20 14.90 -42.97 35.68
CA LYS A 20 15.29 -41.57 35.47
C LYS A 20 15.81 -41.25 34.08
N PRO A 21 16.60 -42.09 33.38
CA PRO A 21 17.03 -41.74 32.02
C PRO A 21 15.93 -41.83 30.99
N CYS A 22 14.91 -42.69 31.15
CA CYS A 22 13.80 -42.80 30.22
C CYS A 22 12.85 -41.57 30.30
N ILE A 23 12.61 -41.02 31.48
CA ILE A 23 11.73 -39.84 31.66
C ILE A 23 12.39 -38.58 31.07
N LEU A 24 13.70 -38.43 31.22
CA LEU A 24 14.42 -37.30 30.62
C LEU A 24 14.47 -37.35 29.10
N VAL A 25 14.58 -38.54 28.50
CA VAL A 25 14.54 -38.70 27.05
C VAL A 25 13.15 -38.42 26.50
N PHE A 26 12.07 -38.87 27.18
CA PHE A 26 10.72 -38.57 26.77
C PHE A 26 10.39 -37.08 26.94
N ALA A 27 10.85 -36.41 27.98
CA ALA A 27 10.66 -34.97 28.15
C ALA A 27 11.42 -34.16 27.08
N SER A 28 12.61 -34.59 26.68
CA SER A 28 13.35 -33.95 25.57
C SER A 28 12.65 -34.10 24.22
N TRP A 29 12.04 -35.25 23.96
CA TRP A 29 11.28 -35.46 22.71
C TRP A 29 9.97 -34.69 22.70
N LEU A 30 9.29 -34.54 23.82
CA LEU A 30 8.08 -33.68 23.92
C LEU A 30 8.41 -32.20 23.75
N LEU A 31 9.50 -31.72 24.34
CA LEU A 31 9.95 -30.33 24.15
C LEU A 31 10.40 -30.07 22.70
N MET A 32 11.09 -31.04 22.08
CA MET A 32 11.49 -30.93 20.68
C MET A 32 10.29 -30.99 19.73
N ALA A 33 9.27 -31.81 20.04
CA ALA A 33 8.02 -31.83 19.28
C ALA A 33 7.19 -30.53 19.43
N CYS A 34 7.17 -29.92 20.62
CA CYS A 34 6.54 -28.61 20.84
C CYS A 34 7.31 -27.49 20.11
N CYS A 35 8.64 -27.50 20.08
CA CYS A 35 9.42 -26.54 19.33
C CYS A 35 9.24 -26.70 17.81
N LEU A 36 9.11 -27.93 17.30
CA LEU A 36 8.82 -28.19 15.89
C LEU A 36 7.39 -27.78 15.50
N SER A 37 6.41 -27.92 16.42
CA SER A 37 5.03 -27.45 16.16
C SER A 37 4.91 -25.91 16.19
N ALA A 38 5.71 -25.22 17.00
CA ALA A 38 5.76 -23.75 17.00
C ALA A 38 6.44 -23.18 15.73
N ALA A 39 7.40 -23.92 15.15
CA ALA A 39 8.03 -23.52 13.89
C ALA A 39 7.15 -23.72 12.64
N HIS A 40 6.05 -24.51 12.74
CA HIS A 40 5.11 -24.72 11.62
C HIS A 40 3.89 -23.78 11.65
N ALA A 41 3.68 -23.00 12.70
CA ALA A 41 2.58 -22.06 12.78
C ALA A 41 2.86 -20.71 12.06
N ASP A 42 4.10 -20.48 11.63
CA ASP A 42 4.51 -19.24 10.96
C ASP A 42 4.64 -19.36 9.42
N SER A 43 4.28 -20.52 8.85
CA SER A 43 4.49 -20.80 7.42
C SER A 43 3.27 -20.52 6.51
N ASP A 44 2.15 -20.04 7.04
CA ASP A 44 0.93 -19.81 6.25
C ASP A 44 0.71 -18.37 5.77
N MET A 45 1.55 -17.42 6.18
CA MET A 45 1.50 -16.08 5.62
C MET A 45 2.31 -16.04 4.31
N PRO A 46 1.68 -15.61 3.20
CA PRO A 46 2.41 -15.50 1.93
C PRO A 46 3.58 -14.54 2.10
N GLY A 47 4.73 -14.93 1.55
CA GLY A 47 5.90 -14.06 1.49
C GLY A 47 5.55 -12.74 0.77
N ARG A 48 6.31 -11.69 1.06
CA ARG A 48 6.02 -10.34 0.53
C ARG A 48 5.89 -10.32 -1.00
N GLU A 49 6.75 -11.04 -1.72
CA GLU A 49 6.72 -11.14 -3.18
C GLU A 49 5.98 -12.39 -3.71
N ASP A 50 5.17 -13.03 -2.89
CA ASP A 50 4.30 -14.11 -3.36
C ASP A 50 3.05 -13.56 -4.04
N THR A 51 2.51 -14.34 -4.97
CA THR A 51 1.23 -14.03 -5.62
C THR A 51 0.07 -14.39 -4.69
N ILE A 52 -0.87 -13.47 -4.51
CA ILE A 52 -2.08 -13.70 -3.70
C ILE A 52 -3.38 -13.74 -4.52
N CYS A 53 -3.34 -13.30 -5.78
CA CYS A 53 -4.49 -13.27 -6.69
C CYS A 53 -4.43 -14.38 -7.75
N GLY A 54 -3.79 -15.52 -7.40
CA GLY A 54 -3.55 -16.62 -8.31
C GLY A 54 -2.22 -16.48 -9.08
N ALA A 55 -1.38 -17.50 -8.96
CA ALA A 55 0.03 -17.44 -9.38
C ALA A 55 0.23 -17.07 -10.86
N ILE A 56 -0.59 -17.61 -11.78
CA ILE A 56 -0.48 -17.35 -13.21
C ILE A 56 -1.15 -16.00 -13.54
N LYS A 57 -2.37 -15.78 -13.05
CA LYS A 57 -3.18 -14.60 -13.35
C LYS A 57 -2.51 -13.31 -12.91
N GLU A 58 -2.07 -13.24 -11.66
CA GLU A 58 -1.41 -12.04 -11.11
C GLU A 58 -0.14 -11.71 -11.87
N ARG A 59 0.72 -12.71 -12.15
CA ARG A 59 1.96 -12.52 -12.91
C ARG A 59 1.69 -12.04 -14.34
N PHE A 60 0.69 -12.62 -15.01
CA PHE A 60 0.32 -12.26 -16.38
C PHE A 60 -0.23 -10.83 -16.44
N VAL A 61 -1.14 -10.49 -15.55
CA VAL A 61 -1.76 -9.16 -15.50
C VAL A 61 -0.71 -8.08 -15.25
N PHE A 62 0.16 -8.25 -14.24
CA PHE A 62 1.24 -7.29 -13.98
C PHE A 62 2.31 -7.24 -15.07
N TRP A 63 2.58 -8.36 -15.74
CA TRP A 63 3.47 -8.38 -16.90
C TRP A 63 2.88 -7.60 -18.08
N MET A 64 1.63 -7.83 -18.42
CA MET A 64 0.94 -7.10 -19.48
C MET A 64 0.91 -5.60 -19.20
N TRP A 65 0.51 -5.23 -18.02
CA TRP A 65 0.38 -3.84 -17.60
C TRP A 65 1.70 -3.09 -17.56
N SER A 66 2.75 -3.73 -17.09
CA SER A 66 4.07 -3.09 -17.08
C SER A 66 4.63 -2.85 -18.48
N ARG A 67 4.18 -3.60 -19.48
CA ARG A 67 4.52 -3.37 -20.89
C ARG A 67 3.82 -2.14 -21.47
N MET A 68 2.71 -1.72 -20.86
CA MET A 68 1.99 -0.50 -21.23
C MET A 68 2.56 0.74 -20.54
N ALA A 69 3.33 0.57 -19.46
CA ALA A 69 4.00 1.68 -18.81
C ALA A 69 5.06 2.29 -19.75
N PRO A 70 5.20 3.60 -19.77
CA PRO A 70 6.23 4.25 -20.57
C PRO A 70 7.64 3.88 -20.06
N MET A 71 8.63 4.02 -20.93
CA MET A 71 10.03 3.87 -20.51
C MET A 71 10.39 4.98 -19.52
N PRO A 72 11.07 4.65 -18.40
CA PRO A 72 11.50 5.63 -17.43
C PRO A 72 12.48 6.64 -18.05
N ASN A 73 12.25 7.91 -17.78
CA ASN A 73 13.12 9.00 -18.22
C ASN A 73 13.21 10.05 -17.10
N PRO A 74 14.18 9.92 -16.19
CA PRO A 74 14.36 10.84 -15.07
C PRO A 74 14.42 12.32 -15.46
N ALA A 75 14.85 12.64 -16.69
CA ALA A 75 14.91 14.03 -17.16
C ALA A 75 13.52 14.69 -17.24
N ARG A 76 12.43 13.91 -17.41
CA ARG A 76 11.06 14.44 -17.35
C ARG A 76 10.72 15.05 -15.98
N ALA A 77 11.23 14.44 -14.92
CA ALA A 77 11.03 14.89 -13.55
C ALA A 77 12.06 15.94 -13.16
N LEU A 78 13.34 15.62 -13.29
CA LEU A 78 14.47 16.46 -12.82
C LEU A 78 14.66 17.75 -13.62
N GLY A 79 14.10 17.84 -14.82
CA GLY A 79 14.02 19.10 -15.58
C GLY A 79 13.06 20.13 -14.98
N ARG A 80 12.25 19.76 -13.95
CA ARG A 80 11.33 20.66 -13.26
C ARG A 80 12.00 21.26 -12.03
N LYS A 81 11.97 22.60 -11.92
CA LYS A 81 12.50 23.29 -10.73
C LYS A 81 11.76 22.82 -9.46
N GLY A 82 12.49 22.47 -8.43
CA GLY A 82 11.96 22.02 -7.15
C GLY A 82 11.63 20.52 -7.07
N VAL A 83 11.91 19.76 -8.14
CA VAL A 83 11.79 18.30 -8.12
C VAL A 83 13.14 17.67 -7.82
N GLU A 84 13.13 16.74 -6.87
CA GLU A 84 14.27 15.95 -6.42
C GLU A 84 14.01 14.47 -6.63
N ALA A 85 15.04 13.69 -6.99
CA ALA A 85 14.97 12.25 -6.94
C ALA A 85 15.04 11.80 -5.47
N VAL A 86 14.18 10.87 -5.11
CA VAL A 86 14.17 10.23 -3.78
C VAL A 86 14.14 8.72 -3.94
N SER A 87 14.60 8.03 -2.91
CA SER A 87 14.49 6.56 -2.82
C SER A 87 13.97 6.15 -1.46
N PHE A 88 13.31 5.01 -1.41
CA PHE A 88 12.87 4.36 -0.19
C PHE A 88 13.37 2.92 -0.17
N THR A 89 14.07 2.53 0.90
CA THR A 89 14.52 1.15 1.09
C THR A 89 13.49 0.42 1.96
N THR A 90 12.86 -0.59 1.39
CA THR A 90 11.83 -1.39 2.06
C THR A 90 12.42 -2.33 3.10
N GLY A 91 11.60 -2.85 4.01
CA GLY A 91 12.02 -3.80 5.04
C GLY A 91 12.67 -5.07 4.50
N ASP A 92 12.33 -5.48 3.26
CA ASP A 92 12.96 -6.60 2.55
C ASP A 92 14.11 -6.15 1.61
N GLN A 93 14.68 -4.97 1.86
CA GLN A 93 15.87 -4.43 1.21
C GLN A 93 15.73 -4.20 -0.30
N LYS A 94 14.53 -3.83 -0.76
CA LYS A 94 14.33 -3.36 -2.14
C LYS A 94 14.34 -1.83 -2.16
N VAL A 95 15.02 -1.27 -3.16
CA VAL A 95 15.07 0.18 -3.36
C VAL A 95 13.95 0.58 -4.31
N LEU A 96 13.03 1.38 -3.81
CA LEU A 96 11.98 2.03 -4.60
C LEU A 96 12.46 3.42 -5.01
N SER A 97 12.35 3.70 -6.29
CA SER A 97 12.71 5.00 -6.88
C SER A 97 11.48 5.89 -6.95
N GLY A 98 11.67 7.18 -6.70
CA GLY A 98 10.58 8.14 -6.74
C GLY A 98 11.08 9.57 -6.88
N TYR A 99 10.15 10.48 -6.75
CA TYR A 99 10.43 11.92 -6.79
C TYR A 99 9.68 12.63 -5.68
N LYS A 100 10.29 13.70 -5.19
CA LYS A 100 9.67 14.67 -4.31
C LYS A 100 9.60 16.01 -5.04
N PHE A 101 8.45 16.63 -5.02
CA PHE A 101 8.33 18.05 -5.36
C PHE A 101 8.38 18.83 -4.04
N ALA A 102 9.45 19.58 -3.83
CA ALA A 102 9.68 20.30 -2.58
C ALA A 102 8.69 21.46 -2.40
N ALA A 103 8.24 21.65 -1.17
CA ALA A 103 7.36 22.75 -0.78
C ALA A 103 7.95 24.11 -1.11
N HIS A 104 7.16 24.99 -1.72
CA HIS A 104 7.58 26.35 -2.05
C HIS A 104 6.41 27.33 -1.92
N ASP A 105 6.73 28.61 -1.81
CA ASP A 105 5.76 29.71 -1.85
C ASP A 105 5.37 30.06 -3.30
N GLN A 106 4.47 31.05 -3.44
CA GLN A 106 4.00 31.51 -4.75
C GLN A 106 5.11 32.11 -5.64
N SER A 107 6.24 32.53 -5.05
CA SER A 107 7.41 33.02 -5.79
C SER A 107 8.32 31.88 -6.25
N GLY A 108 8.06 30.64 -5.86
CA GLY A 108 8.88 29.46 -6.11
C GLY A 108 10.09 29.34 -5.18
N LYS A 109 10.11 30.06 -4.05
CA LYS A 109 11.13 29.96 -3.03
C LYS A 109 10.80 28.78 -2.08
N PRO A 110 11.78 27.90 -1.79
CA PRO A 110 11.57 26.80 -0.82
C PRO A 110 11.10 27.32 0.54
N VAL A 111 10.16 26.60 1.14
CA VAL A 111 9.63 26.88 2.49
C VAL A 111 9.63 25.61 3.32
N GLU A 112 9.54 25.76 4.65
CA GLU A 112 9.33 24.64 5.54
C GLU A 112 7.98 23.97 5.22
N PRO A 113 7.94 22.66 4.95
CA PRO A 113 6.71 22.00 4.52
C PRO A 113 5.68 21.91 5.65
N LYS A 114 4.43 22.27 5.36
CA LYS A 114 3.29 22.13 6.27
C LYS A 114 2.92 20.68 6.54
N GLY A 115 3.34 19.78 5.68
CA GLY A 115 3.02 18.37 5.69
C GLY A 115 3.41 17.73 4.36
N TYR A 116 2.89 16.54 4.08
CA TYR A 116 3.13 15.86 2.81
C TYR A 116 1.84 15.48 2.08
N VAL A 117 1.96 15.31 0.76
CA VAL A 117 1.00 14.60 -0.09
C VAL A 117 1.71 13.42 -0.73
N LEU A 118 1.24 12.20 -0.51
CA LEU A 118 1.75 11.00 -1.17
C LEU A 118 0.75 10.51 -2.22
N MET A 119 1.17 10.45 -3.47
CA MET A 119 0.38 9.89 -4.57
C MET A 119 0.76 8.43 -4.81
N ALA A 120 -0.24 7.53 -4.79
CA ALA A 120 -0.13 6.17 -5.29
C ALA A 120 -0.71 6.10 -6.72
N LEU A 121 0.11 5.60 -7.62
CA LEU A 121 -0.12 5.61 -9.05
C LEU A 121 -1.25 4.67 -9.50
N GLY A 122 -1.88 5.01 -10.60
CA GLY A 122 -2.65 4.06 -11.37
C GLY A 122 -1.74 3.00 -11.99
N ASN A 123 -2.38 1.94 -12.47
CA ASN A 123 -1.64 0.89 -13.16
C ASN A 123 -1.05 1.41 -14.48
N ALA A 124 0.08 0.88 -14.89
CA ALA A 124 0.85 1.33 -16.06
C ALA A 124 1.33 2.80 -16.02
N MET A 125 1.27 3.46 -14.88
CA MET A 125 1.86 4.78 -14.66
C MET A 125 3.24 4.67 -14.01
N ILE A 126 4.10 5.67 -14.26
CA ILE A 126 5.41 5.80 -13.60
C ILE A 126 5.60 7.20 -13.02
N ALA A 127 6.43 7.29 -12.00
CA ALA A 127 6.59 8.48 -11.18
C ALA A 127 7.11 9.71 -11.96
N ASP A 128 8.07 9.53 -12.86
CA ASP A 128 8.65 10.62 -13.64
C ASP A 128 7.65 11.29 -14.59
N GLN A 129 6.64 10.54 -15.04
CA GLN A 129 5.58 11.05 -15.88
C GLN A 129 4.58 11.89 -15.09
N MET A 130 4.32 11.48 -13.83
CA MET A 130 3.21 12.00 -13.05
C MET A 130 3.60 13.07 -12.03
N ILE A 131 4.88 13.25 -11.72
CA ILE A 131 5.35 14.21 -10.70
C ILE A 131 4.85 15.64 -10.96
N GLY A 132 4.66 16.03 -12.21
CA GLY A 132 4.14 17.34 -12.59
C GLY A 132 2.75 17.65 -12.04
N GLU A 133 1.90 16.63 -11.85
CA GLU A 133 0.57 16.75 -11.28
C GLU A 133 0.60 17.19 -9.81
N LEU A 134 1.73 16.97 -9.16
CA LEU A 134 1.92 17.30 -7.74
C LEU A 134 2.39 18.75 -7.52
N SER A 135 2.69 19.50 -8.57
CA SER A 135 3.17 20.89 -8.49
C SER A 135 2.25 21.81 -7.68
N ARG A 136 0.93 21.61 -7.76
CA ARG A 136 -0.07 22.39 -7.04
C ARG A 136 0.03 22.24 -5.51
N TYR A 137 0.40 21.05 -5.04
CA TYR A 137 0.60 20.80 -3.60
C TYR A 137 1.90 21.41 -3.11
N ALA A 138 2.97 21.31 -3.92
CA ALA A 138 4.23 21.96 -3.63
C ALA A 138 4.06 23.49 -3.54
N ALA A 139 3.34 24.11 -4.48
CA ALA A 139 3.01 25.55 -4.45
C ALA A 139 2.08 25.96 -3.28
N ALA A 140 1.38 25.01 -2.69
CA ALA A 140 0.58 25.21 -1.47
C ALA A 140 1.40 25.05 -0.17
N GLY A 141 2.70 24.74 -0.28
CA GLY A 141 3.63 24.59 0.83
C GLY A 141 3.65 23.19 1.45
N TYR A 142 3.41 22.13 0.65
CA TYR A 142 3.52 20.73 1.06
C TYR A 142 4.58 20.02 0.24
N ASP A 143 5.36 19.17 0.87
CA ASP A 143 6.20 18.23 0.13
C ASP A 143 5.31 17.18 -0.54
N ALA A 144 5.47 16.97 -1.83
CA ALA A 144 4.62 16.05 -2.58
C ALA A 144 5.46 14.89 -3.15
N TYR A 145 5.11 13.67 -2.76
CA TYR A 145 5.86 12.45 -3.03
C TYR A 145 5.12 11.54 -3.99
N ILE A 146 5.90 10.87 -4.82
CA ILE A 146 5.43 9.82 -5.73
C ILE A 146 6.54 8.80 -5.93
N TYR A 147 6.22 7.51 -5.84
CA TYR A 147 7.18 6.42 -6.03
C TYR A 147 6.71 5.50 -7.14
N ASP A 148 7.64 4.99 -7.94
CA ASP A 148 7.38 3.85 -8.81
C ASP A 148 7.09 2.62 -7.95
N TYR A 149 6.04 1.88 -8.28
CA TYR A 149 5.79 0.60 -7.64
C TYR A 149 6.95 -0.35 -7.85
N ARG A 150 7.13 -1.27 -6.92
CA ARG A 150 8.07 -2.39 -7.01
C ARG A 150 8.03 -3.03 -8.39
N GLY A 151 9.19 -3.06 -9.08
CA GLY A 151 9.36 -3.59 -10.42
C GLY A 151 8.79 -2.73 -11.56
N TYR A 152 8.31 -1.51 -11.29
CA TYR A 152 7.99 -0.49 -12.29
C TYR A 152 9.08 0.57 -12.33
N GLY A 153 9.14 1.31 -13.46
CA GLY A 153 10.08 2.41 -13.63
C GLY A 153 11.51 2.01 -13.30
N LEU A 154 12.07 2.66 -12.29
CA LEU A 154 13.42 2.38 -11.77
C LEU A 154 13.43 1.64 -10.43
N SER A 155 12.26 1.22 -9.93
CA SER A 155 12.12 0.49 -8.66
C SER A 155 12.50 -0.99 -8.81
N GLU A 156 13.21 -1.51 -7.81
CA GLU A 156 13.60 -2.91 -7.71
C GLU A 156 12.41 -3.83 -7.36
N GLY A 157 12.65 -5.15 -7.37
CA GLY A 157 11.74 -6.18 -6.89
C GLY A 157 10.73 -6.66 -7.92
N LYS A 158 9.79 -7.51 -7.47
CA LYS A 158 8.77 -8.12 -8.34
C LYS A 158 7.42 -7.44 -8.16
N ARG A 159 6.72 -7.23 -9.24
CA ARG A 159 5.37 -6.68 -9.27
C ARG A 159 4.38 -7.64 -8.66
N ARG A 160 4.05 -7.44 -7.38
CA ARG A 160 3.09 -8.24 -6.61
C ARG A 160 2.22 -7.30 -5.79
N ILE A 161 0.91 -7.57 -5.82
CA ILE A 161 -0.06 -6.74 -5.13
C ILE A 161 0.22 -6.67 -3.63
N ASN A 162 0.56 -7.82 -3.03
CA ASN A 162 0.92 -7.92 -1.62
C ASN A 162 2.13 -7.04 -1.28
N ALA A 163 3.18 -7.14 -2.08
CA ALA A 163 4.39 -6.36 -1.87
C ALA A 163 4.16 -4.86 -2.03
N ILE A 164 3.39 -4.45 -3.03
CA ILE A 164 3.06 -3.04 -3.27
C ILE A 164 2.28 -2.44 -2.10
N ILE A 165 1.34 -3.18 -1.52
CA ILE A 165 0.59 -2.73 -0.33
C ILE A 165 1.54 -2.54 0.85
N GLU A 166 2.41 -3.52 1.13
CA GLU A 166 3.37 -3.44 2.23
C GLU A 166 4.38 -2.31 2.04
N ASP A 167 4.89 -2.11 0.81
CA ASP A 167 5.78 -0.99 0.48
C ASP A 167 5.15 0.35 0.85
N TYR A 168 3.90 0.56 0.48
CA TYR A 168 3.21 1.81 0.77
C TYR A 168 2.84 1.99 2.24
N ARG A 169 2.62 0.90 3.00
CA ARG A 169 2.50 0.97 4.46
C ARG A 169 3.79 1.50 5.09
N GLU A 170 4.94 0.99 4.66
CA GLU A 170 6.24 1.42 5.15
C GLU A 170 6.56 2.87 4.75
N ILE A 171 6.29 3.26 3.50
CA ILE A 171 6.45 4.65 3.04
C ILE A 171 5.58 5.61 3.85
N VAL A 172 4.30 5.28 4.07
CA VAL A 172 3.40 6.13 4.87
C VAL A 172 3.86 6.21 6.31
N SER A 173 4.31 5.09 6.90
CA SER A 173 4.86 5.08 8.26
C SER A 173 6.10 5.97 8.39
N ASP A 174 7.00 5.90 7.43
CA ASP A 174 8.22 6.73 7.39
C ASP A 174 7.88 8.22 7.25
N LEU A 175 6.99 8.58 6.31
CA LEU A 175 6.55 9.96 6.13
C LEU A 175 5.77 10.48 7.35
N ASN A 176 4.94 9.66 7.97
CA ASN A 176 4.19 10.02 9.16
C ASN A 176 5.10 10.40 10.35
N SER A 177 6.31 9.83 10.42
CA SER A 177 7.29 10.19 11.44
C SER A 177 7.95 11.57 11.23
N LYS A 178 7.87 12.10 10.01
CA LYS A 178 8.56 13.33 9.60
C LYS A 178 7.62 14.54 9.47
N TYR A 179 6.33 14.31 9.26
CA TYR A 179 5.38 15.38 8.93
C TYR A 179 4.17 15.39 9.86
N GLN A 180 3.66 16.59 10.16
CA GLN A 180 2.44 16.75 10.97
C GLN A 180 1.17 16.52 10.13
N ARG A 181 1.07 17.14 8.94
CA ARG A 181 -0.08 16.98 8.03
C ARG A 181 0.18 15.88 7.01
N LYS A 182 -0.76 14.97 6.88
CA LYS A 182 -0.60 13.66 6.23
C LYS A 182 -1.71 13.46 5.22
N MET A 183 -1.40 13.60 3.93
CA MET A 183 -2.40 13.52 2.87
C MET A 183 -2.08 12.41 1.88
N LEU A 184 -3.09 11.61 1.56
CA LEU A 184 -2.99 10.43 0.71
C LEU A 184 -3.84 10.60 -0.54
N TYR A 185 -3.27 10.31 -1.70
CA TYR A 185 -3.99 10.33 -2.97
C TYR A 185 -3.76 9.03 -3.72
N GLY A 186 -4.80 8.27 -3.98
CA GLY A 186 -4.73 7.01 -4.71
C GLY A 186 -5.58 7.04 -5.97
N VAL A 187 -4.96 6.69 -7.11
CA VAL A 187 -5.60 6.63 -8.43
C VAL A 187 -5.75 5.18 -8.86
N SER A 188 -6.96 4.71 -9.19
CA SER A 188 -7.18 3.36 -9.74
C SER A 188 -6.55 2.27 -8.86
N LEU A 189 -5.53 1.55 -9.34
CA LEU A 189 -4.73 0.61 -8.54
C LEU A 189 -4.20 1.27 -7.25
N GLY A 190 -3.73 2.51 -7.35
CA GLY A 190 -3.26 3.27 -6.20
C GLY A 190 -4.35 3.57 -5.17
N GLY A 191 -5.59 3.72 -5.61
CA GLY A 191 -6.73 3.85 -4.70
C GLY A 191 -6.96 2.58 -3.88
N MET A 192 -6.83 1.41 -4.51
CA MET A 192 -6.85 0.12 -3.80
C MET A 192 -5.69 0.00 -2.82
N VAL A 193 -4.47 0.38 -3.23
CA VAL A 193 -3.29 0.37 -2.35
C VAL A 193 -3.53 1.26 -1.15
N MET A 194 -3.95 2.51 -1.34
CA MET A 194 -4.21 3.46 -0.26
C MET A 194 -5.32 3.00 0.69
N MET A 195 -6.39 2.37 0.18
CA MET A 195 -7.43 1.81 1.05
C MET A 195 -6.89 0.70 1.95
N ASN A 196 -6.00 -0.17 1.45
CA ASN A 196 -5.34 -1.19 2.26
C ASN A 196 -4.35 -0.61 3.27
N VAL A 197 -3.67 0.48 2.92
CA VAL A 197 -2.80 1.23 3.84
C VAL A 197 -3.63 1.87 4.95
N ILE A 198 -4.73 2.55 4.62
CA ILE A 198 -5.67 3.15 5.59
C ILE A 198 -6.25 2.06 6.50
N GLY A 199 -6.63 0.91 5.94
CA GLY A 199 -7.16 -0.24 6.68
C GLY A 199 -6.18 -0.87 7.66
N SER A 200 -4.88 -0.61 7.55
CA SER A 200 -3.88 -1.03 8.53
C SER A 200 -3.79 -0.12 9.77
N GLY A 201 -4.58 0.94 9.82
CA GLY A 201 -4.65 1.84 10.97
C GLY A 201 -3.62 2.98 10.95
N VAL A 202 -3.02 3.28 9.79
CA VAL A 202 -2.11 4.45 9.67
C VAL A 202 -2.88 5.75 9.92
N GLU A 203 -2.21 6.72 10.52
CA GLU A 203 -2.76 8.06 10.67
C GLU A 203 -2.73 8.82 9.34
N PHE A 204 -3.81 9.54 9.06
CA PHE A 204 -3.90 10.49 7.96
C PHE A 204 -4.95 11.58 8.26
N ASP A 205 -4.80 12.74 7.64
CA ASP A 205 -5.72 13.88 7.81
C ASP A 205 -6.79 13.94 6.72
N ALA A 206 -6.38 13.69 5.47
CA ALA A 206 -7.28 13.63 4.33
C ALA A 206 -6.79 12.61 3.30
N ALA A 207 -7.73 11.97 2.61
CA ALA A 207 -7.39 11.09 1.50
C ALA A 207 -8.35 11.30 0.32
N VAL A 208 -7.87 11.05 -0.89
CA VAL A 208 -8.71 10.94 -2.10
C VAL A 208 -8.48 9.58 -2.72
N ILE A 209 -9.58 8.90 -3.01
CA ILE A 209 -9.61 7.62 -3.73
C ILE A 209 -10.35 7.85 -5.04
N ASP A 210 -9.59 7.90 -6.12
CA ASP A 210 -10.11 8.21 -7.45
C ASP A 210 -10.18 6.97 -8.33
N SER A 211 -11.40 6.56 -8.67
CA SER A 211 -11.70 5.41 -9.54
C SER A 211 -11.03 4.11 -9.09
N ALA A 212 -11.16 3.75 -7.81
CA ALA A 212 -10.65 2.48 -7.30
C ALA A 212 -11.72 1.36 -7.37
N PRO A 213 -11.31 0.10 -7.58
CA PRO A 213 -12.24 -1.03 -7.53
C PRO A 213 -12.77 -1.22 -6.10
N SER A 214 -14.03 -1.60 -5.97
CA SER A 214 -14.62 -1.91 -4.66
C SER A 214 -14.07 -3.21 -4.08
N ARG A 215 -13.89 -4.23 -4.93
CA ARG A 215 -13.44 -5.57 -4.54
C ARG A 215 -12.45 -6.16 -5.54
N LEU A 216 -11.33 -6.66 -5.03
CA LEU A 216 -10.40 -7.46 -5.80
C LEU A 216 -10.73 -8.96 -5.74
N SER A 217 -11.52 -9.37 -4.76
CA SER A 217 -11.99 -10.76 -4.64
C SER A 217 -12.80 -11.22 -5.86
N THR A 218 -13.48 -10.31 -6.55
CA THR A 218 -14.14 -10.58 -7.84
C THR A 218 -13.16 -11.00 -8.94
N TYR A 219 -11.89 -10.65 -8.79
CA TYR A 219 -10.81 -11.03 -9.70
C TYR A 219 -9.96 -12.20 -9.19
N GLY A 220 -10.40 -12.87 -8.09
CA GLY A 220 -9.73 -14.03 -7.51
C GLY A 220 -8.64 -13.70 -6.48
N CYS A 221 -8.63 -12.47 -5.96
CA CYS A 221 -7.78 -12.09 -4.83
C CYS A 221 -8.45 -12.44 -3.49
N PRO A 222 -7.69 -12.53 -2.39
CA PRO A 222 -8.28 -12.67 -1.05
C PRO A 222 -9.11 -11.44 -0.69
N SER A 223 -10.27 -11.64 -0.07
CA SER A 223 -11.18 -10.56 0.34
C SER A 223 -10.59 -9.61 1.39
N ARG A 224 -9.52 -10.01 2.08
CA ARG A 224 -8.80 -9.14 3.02
C ARG A 224 -8.19 -7.90 2.38
N ILE A 225 -7.99 -7.90 1.05
CA ILE A 225 -7.49 -6.73 0.31
C ILE A 225 -8.59 -5.98 -0.46
N ASP A 226 -9.85 -6.32 -0.26
CA ASP A 226 -10.97 -5.58 -0.85
C ASP A 226 -11.07 -4.18 -0.23
N PRO A 227 -10.94 -3.11 -0.99
CA PRO A 227 -11.02 -1.73 -0.48
C PRO A 227 -12.24 -1.46 0.38
N VAL A 228 -13.40 -2.00 0.02
CA VAL A 228 -14.65 -1.81 0.76
C VAL A 228 -14.60 -2.35 2.18
N ASN A 229 -13.75 -3.34 2.47
CA ASN A 229 -13.62 -3.94 3.81
C ASN A 229 -12.80 -3.06 4.78
N HIS A 230 -12.09 -2.05 4.26
CA HIS A 230 -11.28 -1.13 5.06
C HIS A 230 -12.02 0.15 5.45
N LEU A 231 -13.26 0.32 5.02
CA LEU A 231 -14.09 1.47 5.39
C LEU A 231 -14.74 1.28 6.75
N THR A 232 -14.53 2.27 7.62
CA THR A 232 -15.17 2.41 8.94
C THR A 232 -15.71 3.83 9.10
N GLU A 233 -16.57 4.06 10.08
CA GLU A 233 -17.09 5.40 10.45
C GLU A 233 -15.96 6.37 10.83
N ALA A 234 -14.87 5.87 11.41
CA ALA A 234 -13.75 6.69 11.83
C ALA A 234 -12.91 7.24 10.67
N VAL A 235 -12.81 6.51 9.56
CA VAL A 235 -11.95 6.91 8.43
C VAL A 235 -12.74 7.52 7.26
N ALA A 236 -13.98 7.07 7.03
CA ALA A 236 -14.77 7.48 5.88
C ALA A 236 -14.95 9.01 5.75
N PRO A 237 -15.22 9.79 6.80
CA PRO A 237 -15.38 11.25 6.69
C PRO A 237 -14.14 12.00 6.18
N LYS A 238 -12.96 11.38 6.29
CA LYS A 238 -11.68 11.96 5.83
C LYS A 238 -11.36 11.63 4.38
N ILE A 239 -12.16 10.78 3.71
CA ILE A 239 -11.86 10.24 2.38
C ILE A 239 -12.87 10.77 1.37
N LEU A 240 -12.39 11.45 0.33
CA LEU A 240 -13.20 11.76 -0.84
C LEU A 240 -13.12 10.60 -1.84
N PHE A 241 -14.27 10.02 -2.18
CA PHE A 241 -14.38 9.06 -3.28
C PHE A 241 -14.84 9.75 -4.55
N ILE A 242 -14.04 9.59 -5.62
CA ILE A 242 -14.39 10.08 -6.96
C ILE A 242 -14.57 8.87 -7.86
N THR A 243 -15.65 8.86 -8.65
CA THR A 243 -15.91 7.91 -9.73
C THR A 243 -16.40 8.65 -10.97
N GLY A 244 -16.32 7.99 -12.11
CA GLY A 244 -16.75 8.57 -13.38
C GLY A 244 -17.81 7.72 -14.07
N LYS A 245 -18.89 8.36 -14.54
CA LYS A 245 -19.94 7.68 -15.31
C LYS A 245 -19.47 7.26 -16.71
N ARG A 246 -18.40 7.90 -17.22
CA ARG A 246 -17.78 7.57 -18.51
C ARG A 246 -16.52 6.70 -18.36
N ASP A 247 -16.24 6.19 -17.14
CA ASP A 247 -15.10 5.30 -16.90
C ASP A 247 -15.33 3.94 -17.58
N GLN A 248 -14.52 3.66 -18.61
CA GLN A 248 -14.55 2.40 -19.36
C GLN A 248 -13.52 1.39 -18.86
N VAL A 249 -12.64 1.77 -17.94
CA VAL A 249 -11.63 0.91 -17.32
C VAL A 249 -12.20 0.24 -16.07
N LEU A 250 -12.79 1.04 -15.18
CA LEU A 250 -13.51 0.59 -13.99
C LEU A 250 -14.93 1.18 -14.03
N GLY A 251 -15.83 0.40 -14.62
CA GLY A 251 -17.22 0.84 -14.77
C GLY A 251 -17.96 0.99 -13.43
N PRO A 252 -19.17 1.56 -13.46
CA PRO A 252 -19.96 1.79 -12.23
C PRO A 252 -20.14 0.54 -11.37
N LYS A 253 -20.24 -0.66 -11.96
CA LYS A 253 -20.37 -1.92 -11.22
C LYS A 253 -19.14 -2.24 -10.38
N ASP A 254 -17.97 -1.80 -10.81
CA ASP A 254 -16.70 -2.12 -10.15
C ASP A 254 -16.39 -1.15 -9.00
N THR A 255 -16.92 0.08 -9.06
CA THR A 255 -16.60 1.18 -8.13
C THR A 255 -17.74 1.56 -7.19
N ARG A 256 -18.99 1.17 -7.52
CA ARG A 256 -20.23 1.61 -6.83
C ARG A 256 -20.23 1.26 -5.34
N GLU A 257 -19.96 0.02 -5.00
CA GLU A 257 -20.08 -0.47 -3.62
C GLU A 257 -19.18 0.30 -2.65
N LEU A 258 -17.92 0.58 -3.05
CA LEU A 258 -16.98 1.36 -2.26
C LEU A 258 -17.50 2.79 -2.05
N ARG A 259 -17.98 3.45 -3.11
CA ARG A 259 -18.53 4.80 -3.06
C ARG A 259 -19.79 4.86 -2.20
N GLU A 260 -20.76 3.95 -2.40
CA GLU A 260 -22.02 3.94 -1.67
C GLU A 260 -21.82 3.62 -0.18
N LYS A 261 -20.96 2.64 0.15
CA LYS A 261 -20.58 2.39 1.54
C LYS A 261 -19.86 3.59 2.15
N GLY A 262 -18.96 4.24 1.40
CA GLY A 262 -18.31 5.47 1.83
C GLY A 262 -19.32 6.55 2.17
N ALA A 263 -20.26 6.83 1.26
CA ALA A 263 -21.34 7.81 1.48
C ALA A 263 -22.19 7.48 2.71
N ALA A 264 -22.55 6.22 2.89
CA ALA A 264 -23.34 5.75 4.05
C ALA A 264 -22.59 5.95 5.39
N LEU A 265 -21.25 5.96 5.36
CA LEU A 265 -20.39 6.21 6.52
C LEU A 265 -19.90 7.67 6.62
N GLY A 266 -20.51 8.58 5.87
CA GLY A 266 -20.25 10.03 5.94
C GLY A 266 -19.08 10.54 5.07
N ALA A 267 -18.56 9.72 4.15
CA ALA A 267 -17.56 10.20 3.19
C ALA A 267 -18.16 11.15 2.17
N PRO A 268 -17.50 12.25 1.81
CA PRO A 268 -17.83 12.99 0.59
C PRO A 268 -17.61 12.11 -0.63
N THR A 269 -18.58 12.15 -1.58
CA THR A 269 -18.51 11.32 -2.79
C THR A 269 -18.89 12.14 -4.02
N ILE A 270 -18.26 11.83 -5.16
CA ILE A 270 -18.54 12.44 -6.46
C ILE A 270 -18.64 11.32 -7.50
N ASP A 271 -19.77 11.26 -8.19
CA ASP A 271 -19.97 10.43 -9.38
C ASP A 271 -20.08 11.35 -10.60
N GLY A 272 -18.93 11.67 -11.20
CA GLY A 272 -18.83 12.70 -12.21
C GLY A 272 -19.48 12.29 -13.53
N GLU A 273 -20.43 13.09 -14.01
CA GLU A 273 -21.18 12.82 -15.26
C GLU A 273 -20.25 12.70 -16.47
N TYR A 274 -19.20 13.54 -16.52
CA TYR A 274 -18.26 13.60 -17.63
C TYR A 274 -16.89 12.98 -17.30
N PHE A 275 -16.72 12.43 -16.10
CA PHE A 275 -15.44 11.81 -15.72
C PHE A 275 -15.32 10.44 -16.37
N ALA A 276 -14.23 10.24 -17.10
CA ALA A 276 -13.73 8.96 -17.55
C ALA A 276 -12.79 8.33 -16.48
N HIS A 277 -11.94 7.38 -16.84
CA HIS A 277 -10.88 6.96 -15.94
C HIS A 277 -9.88 8.10 -15.72
N PRO A 278 -9.28 8.26 -14.53
CA PRO A 278 -8.34 9.35 -14.26
C PRO A 278 -7.26 9.48 -15.34
N TYR A 279 -7.04 10.72 -15.80
CA TYR A 279 -6.17 11.09 -16.92
C TYR A 279 -6.61 10.61 -18.31
N MET A 280 -7.83 10.04 -18.44
CA MET A 280 -8.45 9.67 -19.71
C MET A 280 -9.71 10.51 -19.99
N ASP A 281 -9.93 11.57 -19.25
CA ASP A 281 -11.06 12.48 -19.49
C ASP A 281 -10.97 13.11 -20.88
N GLU A 282 -12.11 13.28 -21.56
CA GLU A 282 -12.19 13.72 -22.96
C GLU A 282 -11.69 15.15 -23.20
N SER A 283 -11.71 16.00 -22.17
CA SER A 283 -11.25 17.39 -22.29
C SER A 283 -10.37 17.80 -21.12
N TYR A 284 -9.48 18.75 -21.39
CA TYR A 284 -8.62 19.37 -20.37
C TYR A 284 -9.45 20.05 -19.25
N GLU A 285 -10.59 20.62 -19.58
CA GLU A 285 -11.47 21.28 -18.62
C GLU A 285 -12.02 20.27 -17.59
N VAL A 286 -12.45 19.10 -18.05
CA VAL A 286 -12.92 18.01 -17.18
C VAL A 286 -11.79 17.50 -16.29
N GLN A 287 -10.59 17.32 -16.84
CA GLN A 287 -9.38 16.95 -16.08
C GLN A 287 -9.06 18.00 -15.00
N LEU A 288 -9.10 19.27 -15.37
CA LEU A 288 -8.81 20.37 -14.44
C LEU A 288 -9.87 20.45 -13.33
N ARG A 289 -11.15 20.24 -13.65
CA ARG A 289 -12.23 20.19 -12.66
C ARG A 289 -11.99 19.05 -11.66
N ARG A 290 -11.67 17.83 -12.15
CA ARG A 290 -11.33 16.69 -11.30
C ARG A 290 -10.15 17.03 -10.39
N ALA A 291 -9.06 17.56 -10.95
CA ALA A 291 -7.88 17.95 -10.21
C ALA A 291 -8.15 18.99 -9.11
N ARG A 292 -9.04 19.96 -9.36
CA ARG A 292 -9.48 20.93 -8.33
C ARG A 292 -10.26 20.28 -7.21
N LEU A 293 -11.11 19.29 -7.50
CA LEU A 293 -11.85 18.55 -6.47
C LEU A 293 -10.88 17.79 -5.55
N VAL A 294 -9.89 17.12 -6.11
CA VAL A 294 -8.83 16.44 -5.37
C VAL A 294 -8.06 17.43 -4.49
N GLU A 295 -7.58 18.52 -5.08
CA GLU A 295 -6.81 19.56 -4.39
C GLU A 295 -7.61 20.19 -3.24
N ASN A 296 -8.86 20.58 -3.49
CA ASN A 296 -9.71 21.22 -2.49
C ASN A 296 -9.95 20.30 -1.28
N HIS A 297 -10.17 19.01 -1.51
CA HIS A 297 -10.35 18.05 -0.41
C HIS A 297 -9.05 17.83 0.37
N LEU A 298 -7.93 17.55 -0.29
CA LEU A 298 -6.65 17.29 0.38
C LEU A 298 -6.16 18.52 1.16
N LEU A 299 -6.33 19.74 0.62
CA LEU A 299 -5.88 20.97 1.26
C LEU A 299 -6.92 21.61 2.19
N ASN A 300 -8.06 20.94 2.41
CA ASN A 300 -9.17 21.46 3.22
C ASN A 300 -9.59 22.90 2.79
N ARG A 301 -9.60 23.16 1.48
CA ARG A 301 -10.07 24.42 0.93
C ARG A 301 -11.60 24.35 0.79
N THR A 302 -12.29 25.28 1.38
CA THR A 302 -13.75 25.43 1.23
C THR A 302 -14.08 25.49 -0.28
N ARG A 303 -15.10 24.75 -0.72
CA ARG A 303 -15.56 24.81 -2.13
C ARG A 303 -15.80 26.25 -2.52
N VAL A 304 -14.96 26.80 -3.38
CA VAL A 304 -15.38 27.95 -4.20
C VAL A 304 -16.50 27.38 -5.07
N GLN A 305 -17.71 27.92 -4.88
CA GLN A 305 -18.84 27.59 -5.75
C GLN A 305 -18.42 28.04 -7.16
N ASP A 306 -18.09 27.08 -8.01
CA ASP A 306 -17.99 27.31 -9.45
C ASP A 306 -19.44 27.47 -9.95
N ASN A 307 -19.90 28.72 -10.11
CA ASN A 307 -21.11 29.10 -10.82
C ASN A 307 -20.93 28.84 -12.32
#